data_9cde4f3a5cb1335783ccc8293e2eb1f5
#
_entry.id   9cde4f3a5cb1335783ccc8293e2eb1f5
#
_cell.length_a   1.000
_cell.length_b   1.000
_cell.length_c   1.000
_cell.angle_alpha   90.00
_cell.angle_beta   90.00
_cell.angle_gamma   90.00
#
_symmetry.space_group_name_H-M   'P 1'
#
loop_
_entity.id
_entity.type
_entity.pdbx_description
1 polymer ?
#
loop_
_entity_poly.entity_id
_entity_poly.type
_entity_poly.pdbx_seq_one_letter_code
_entity_poly.pdbx_strand_id
1 'polypeptide(L)'
;MFGNLSDRLTQSFRNLRSRGVLTESDVDQAISDIRRALIEADVALPVVRQFTSQVREKAYGAARSKALNPGQQVVSIVHDELVEILGGATRELAFAQSGPTVFMLAGLQGAGKTTLAGKLGKWLREEGKTVLLVASDLQRPNAVQQLQVVGERAGVKVWAPEPGNGVGNPVEVARSGVEFARQSGINVVIVDTAGRLGVDQEMMNQAIAIRDAVSPHEIMFVLDAMVGQDAVSTSTAFRDGVGFTGVVLSKLDGDARGGAALSVRGVTGAPILFASTGEGLEDFERFHPDRMAGRILDMGDILTLIEQAEKKMDAEEAEKVASKALAGQLTLGDFLSQLQQIKKLGSMKKMLGMIPGAAQLRDQIENFDEREVDRVEAIVRSMTPAEREDVSILNGSRRARIARGSGTTVTEVNQLVQRFEAAREMMGQMGQMGGGVPGMGALPGRGGKAKQKANARKAQAQRARVKKKARSGNPAKRRQQELEAMLPPSERSAPQGSSFGAPTEAPAPRPTIDDLPDDVKRMLGQL
;
A
#
# COMPACT_ATOMS: atom_id res chain seq x y z
N MET A 1 -9.41 -0.44 9.47
CA MET A 1 -8.54 -1.61 9.72
C MET A 1 -7.51 -1.21 10.78
N PHE A 2 -7.43 -1.89 11.90
CA PHE A 2 -6.47 -1.68 13.01
C PHE A 2 -6.41 -0.28 13.66
N GLY A 3 -7.38 0.61 13.42
CA GLY A 3 -7.29 2.01 13.82
C GLY A 3 -6.94 2.21 15.31
N ASN A 4 -7.65 1.56 16.21
CA ASN A 4 -7.43 1.73 17.66
C ASN A 4 -6.04 1.20 18.10
N LEU A 5 -5.61 0.06 17.57
CA LEU A 5 -4.28 -0.51 17.88
C LEU A 5 -3.16 0.37 17.32
N SER A 6 -3.29 0.78 16.05
CA SER A 6 -2.35 1.65 15.36
C SER A 6 -2.17 3.00 16.06
N ASP A 7 -3.26 3.68 16.40
CA ASP A 7 -3.24 4.99 17.07
C ASP A 7 -2.50 4.93 18.41
N ARG A 8 -2.76 3.89 19.21
CA ARG A 8 -2.10 3.70 20.51
C ARG A 8 -0.62 3.38 20.40
N LEU A 9 -0.25 2.47 19.50
CA LEU A 9 1.15 2.14 19.26
C LEU A 9 1.91 3.35 18.73
N THR A 10 1.33 4.08 17.77
CA THR A 10 1.96 5.28 17.20
C THR A 10 2.15 6.37 18.25
N GLN A 11 1.19 6.56 19.17
CA GLN A 11 1.34 7.52 20.28
C GLN A 11 2.50 7.15 21.20
N SER A 12 2.62 5.86 21.60
CA SER A 12 3.73 5.39 22.42
C SER A 12 5.08 5.59 21.73
N PHE A 13 5.16 5.36 20.42
CA PHE A 13 6.39 5.54 19.66
C PHE A 13 6.77 7.01 19.42
N ARG A 14 5.81 7.93 19.31
CA ARG A 14 6.11 9.37 19.25
C ARG A 14 6.86 9.83 20.48
N ASN A 15 6.42 9.37 21.66
CA ASN A 15 7.08 9.68 22.93
C ASN A 15 8.51 9.13 23.00
N LEU A 16 8.76 7.95 22.45
CA LEU A 16 10.09 7.35 22.38
C LEU A 16 11.01 8.08 21.38
N ARG A 17 10.49 8.43 20.18
CA ARG A 17 11.27 9.12 19.14
C ARG A 17 11.71 10.53 19.53
N SER A 18 10.97 11.19 20.41
CA SER A 18 11.32 12.53 20.89
C SER A 18 12.46 12.56 21.91
N ARG A 19 12.86 11.41 22.45
CA ARG A 19 13.94 11.27 23.44
C ARG A 19 15.26 10.91 22.74
N GLY A 20 16.29 11.70 22.96
CA GLY A 20 17.61 11.50 22.33
C GLY A 20 18.38 10.32 22.88
N VAL A 21 18.15 9.92 24.14
CA VAL A 21 18.73 8.75 24.82
C VAL A 21 17.61 8.00 25.50
N LEU A 22 17.55 6.67 25.32
CA LEU A 22 16.60 5.81 26.00
C LEU A 22 17.22 5.17 27.23
N THR A 23 16.50 5.25 28.35
CA THR A 23 16.83 4.49 29.58
C THR A 23 16.08 3.15 29.59
N GLU A 24 16.50 2.21 30.42
CA GLU A 24 15.76 0.94 30.62
C GLU A 24 14.32 1.21 31.10
N SER A 25 14.12 2.25 31.92
CA SER A 25 12.79 2.69 32.35
C SER A 25 11.89 3.18 31.19
N ASP A 26 12.47 3.85 30.19
CA ASP A 26 11.72 4.30 29.00
C ASP A 26 11.28 3.11 28.15
N VAL A 27 12.12 2.09 28.03
CA VAL A 27 11.81 0.83 27.35
C VAL A 27 10.69 0.09 28.09
N ASP A 28 10.78 -0.04 29.42
CA ASP A 28 9.74 -0.69 30.22
C ASP A 28 8.38 0.02 30.12
N GLN A 29 8.38 1.35 30.12
CA GLN A 29 7.15 2.13 29.94
C GLN A 29 6.55 1.85 28.56
N ALA A 30 7.34 1.86 27.50
CA ALA A 30 6.86 1.57 26.15
C ALA A 30 6.29 0.15 26.04
N ILE A 31 6.95 -0.84 26.63
CA ILE A 31 6.47 -2.22 26.65
C ILE A 31 5.15 -2.33 27.43
N SER A 32 5.00 -1.59 28.51
CA SER A 32 3.75 -1.54 29.27
C SER A 32 2.62 -0.95 28.43
N ASP A 33 2.88 0.12 27.69
CA ASP A 33 1.89 0.76 26.80
C ASP A 33 1.53 -0.15 25.62
N ILE A 34 2.51 -0.81 25.00
CA ILE A 34 2.30 -1.82 23.95
C ILE A 34 1.45 -2.97 24.47
N ARG A 35 1.78 -3.50 25.66
CA ARG A 35 0.99 -4.56 26.30
C ARG A 35 -0.46 -4.16 26.48
N ARG A 36 -0.71 -2.94 26.96
CA ARG A 36 -2.05 -2.40 27.16
C ARG A 36 -2.80 -2.29 25.82
N ALA A 37 -2.13 -1.74 24.80
CA ALA A 37 -2.70 -1.61 23.45
C ALA A 37 -3.11 -2.96 22.85
N LEU A 38 -2.29 -4.00 23.00
CA LEU A 38 -2.60 -5.36 22.52
C LEU A 38 -3.76 -6.01 23.28
N ILE A 39 -3.86 -5.82 24.61
CA ILE A 39 -4.97 -6.33 25.42
C ILE A 39 -6.28 -5.64 25.02
N GLU A 40 -6.26 -4.32 24.85
CA GLU A 40 -7.44 -3.55 24.43
C GLU A 40 -7.85 -3.83 22.98
N ALA A 41 -6.91 -4.33 22.16
CA ALA A 41 -7.16 -4.85 20.83
C ALA A 41 -7.69 -6.29 20.82
N ASP A 42 -8.02 -6.88 21.95
CA ASP A 42 -8.48 -8.27 22.12
C ASP A 42 -7.45 -9.33 21.67
N VAL A 43 -6.15 -9.03 21.76
CA VAL A 43 -5.12 -10.05 21.51
C VAL A 43 -5.07 -11.04 22.65
N ALA A 44 -4.97 -12.33 22.34
CA ALA A 44 -4.92 -13.41 23.31
C ALA A 44 -3.74 -13.25 24.30
N LEU A 45 -4.00 -13.38 25.60
CA LEU A 45 -3.00 -13.16 26.65
C LEU A 45 -1.68 -13.94 26.50
N PRO A 46 -1.69 -15.22 26.09
CA PRO A 46 -0.43 -15.95 25.81
C PRO A 46 0.42 -15.26 24.74
N VAL A 47 -0.24 -14.79 23.67
CA VAL A 47 0.41 -14.09 22.56
C VAL A 47 0.98 -12.74 23.02
N VAL A 48 0.20 -11.97 23.80
CA VAL A 48 0.66 -10.70 24.38
C VAL A 48 1.91 -10.90 25.26
N ARG A 49 1.91 -11.94 26.10
CA ARG A 49 3.06 -12.26 26.99
C ARG A 49 4.30 -12.62 26.18
N GLN A 50 4.16 -13.49 25.20
CA GLN A 50 5.26 -13.89 24.32
C GLN A 50 5.85 -12.68 23.60
N PHE A 51 5.01 -11.91 22.92
CA PHE A 51 5.39 -10.72 22.18
C PHE A 51 6.14 -9.70 23.06
N THR A 52 5.57 -9.33 24.20
CA THR A 52 6.18 -8.34 25.09
C THR A 52 7.49 -8.83 25.72
N SER A 53 7.65 -10.14 25.93
CA SER A 53 8.90 -10.74 26.41
C SER A 53 10.00 -10.64 25.34
N GLN A 54 9.68 -10.99 24.10
CA GLN A 54 10.63 -10.94 22.96
C GLN A 54 11.05 -9.50 22.64
N VAL A 55 10.08 -8.57 22.59
CA VAL A 55 10.38 -7.14 22.41
C VAL A 55 11.27 -6.62 23.53
N ARG A 56 11.00 -6.98 24.79
CA ARG A 56 11.82 -6.55 25.96
C ARG A 56 13.26 -7.02 25.83
N GLU A 57 13.48 -8.28 25.56
CA GLU A 57 14.82 -8.87 25.43
C GLU A 57 15.65 -8.16 24.35
N LYS A 58 15.05 -7.97 23.16
CA LYS A 58 15.73 -7.31 22.03
C LYS A 58 15.93 -5.81 22.28
N ALA A 59 14.94 -5.12 22.87
CA ALA A 59 15.01 -3.70 23.14
C ALA A 59 16.07 -3.34 24.21
N TYR A 60 16.27 -4.17 25.24
CA TYR A 60 17.36 -3.96 26.20
C TYR A 60 18.74 -4.14 25.56
N GLY A 61 18.88 -5.07 24.61
CA GLY A 61 20.09 -5.19 23.79
C GLY A 61 20.39 -3.93 22.99
N ALA A 62 19.37 -3.36 22.37
CA ALA A 62 19.47 -2.13 21.57
C ALA A 62 19.75 -0.88 22.43
N ALA A 63 19.12 -0.73 23.60
CA ALA A 63 19.33 0.40 24.50
C ALA A 63 20.78 0.47 25.03
N ARG A 64 21.45 -0.67 25.17
CA ARG A 64 22.87 -0.77 25.57
C ARG A 64 23.82 -0.43 24.41
N SER A 65 23.39 -0.54 23.16
CA SER A 65 24.18 -0.12 22.02
C SER A 65 24.11 1.41 21.89
N LYS A 66 25.26 2.08 21.76
CA LYS A 66 25.35 3.54 21.54
C LYS A 66 24.99 3.91 20.09
N ALA A 67 23.97 3.28 19.53
CA ALA A 67 23.55 3.52 18.16
C ALA A 67 22.78 4.85 18.04
N LEU A 68 22.92 5.51 16.89
CA LEU A 68 22.17 6.68 16.52
C LEU A 68 20.66 6.35 16.44
N ASN A 69 19.82 7.09 17.15
CA ASN A 69 18.35 6.94 17.23
C ASN A 69 17.83 5.65 17.91
N PRO A 70 18.04 5.47 19.24
CA PRO A 70 17.54 4.30 19.96
C PRO A 70 16.02 4.12 19.85
N GLY A 71 15.26 5.20 19.80
CA GLY A 71 13.79 5.15 19.61
C GLY A 71 13.37 4.50 18.30
N GLN A 72 14.10 4.73 17.21
CA GLN A 72 13.84 4.08 15.92
C GLN A 72 14.17 2.60 15.96
N GLN A 73 15.20 2.20 16.70
CA GLN A 73 15.54 0.78 16.87
C GLN A 73 14.44 0.02 17.62
N VAL A 74 13.84 0.60 18.67
CA VAL A 74 12.72 -0.04 19.37
C VAL A 74 11.51 -0.20 18.43
N VAL A 75 11.21 0.79 17.61
CA VAL A 75 10.14 0.67 16.61
C VAL A 75 10.42 -0.43 15.59
N SER A 76 11.68 -0.55 15.11
CA SER A 76 12.08 -1.62 14.21
C SER A 76 11.94 -2.99 14.86
N ILE A 77 12.36 -3.14 16.12
CA ILE A 77 12.20 -4.38 16.89
C ILE A 77 10.72 -4.76 17.01
N VAL A 78 9.86 -3.80 17.34
CA VAL A 78 8.41 -4.05 17.43
C VAL A 78 7.82 -4.45 16.07
N HIS A 79 8.27 -3.81 14.99
CA HIS A 79 7.87 -4.18 13.64
C HIS A 79 8.27 -5.62 13.31
N ASP A 80 9.53 -5.98 13.54
CA ASP A 80 10.06 -7.31 13.22
C ASP A 80 9.36 -8.40 14.04
N GLU A 81 9.06 -8.13 15.33
CA GLU A 81 8.30 -9.05 16.17
C GLU A 81 6.82 -9.18 15.73
N LEU A 82 6.21 -8.09 15.24
CA LEU A 82 4.87 -8.16 14.64
C LEU A 82 4.89 -9.00 13.37
N VAL A 83 5.90 -8.85 12.51
CA VAL A 83 6.07 -9.68 11.31
C VAL A 83 6.19 -11.15 11.70
N GLU A 84 7.02 -11.48 12.69
CA GLU A 84 7.25 -12.85 13.15
C GLU A 84 5.96 -13.48 13.70
N ILE A 85 5.23 -12.76 14.54
CA ILE A 85 3.98 -13.27 15.13
C ILE A 85 2.87 -13.44 14.10
N LEU A 86 2.86 -12.61 13.03
CA LEU A 86 1.94 -12.72 11.91
C LEU A 86 2.31 -13.84 10.93
N GLY A 87 3.49 -14.45 11.07
CA GLY A 87 3.89 -15.62 10.29
C GLY A 87 5.21 -15.51 9.55
N GLY A 88 5.93 -14.39 9.70
CA GLY A 88 7.24 -14.14 9.10
C GLY A 88 7.17 -13.89 7.60
N ALA A 89 6.90 -14.92 6.83
CA ALA A 89 6.84 -14.85 5.36
C ALA A 89 5.44 -15.18 4.83
N THR A 90 5.13 -14.63 3.66
CA THR A 90 3.92 -14.98 2.91
C THR A 90 3.97 -16.45 2.48
N ARG A 91 2.91 -17.21 2.79
CA ARG A 91 2.82 -18.61 2.41
C ARG A 91 2.14 -18.76 1.05
N GLU A 92 2.73 -19.54 0.16
CA GLU A 92 2.15 -19.91 -1.12
C GLU A 92 1.09 -21.01 -0.97
N LEU A 93 0.09 -21.03 -1.88
CA LEU A 93 -0.91 -22.09 -1.93
C LEU A 93 -0.32 -23.39 -2.44
N ALA A 94 -0.78 -24.51 -1.88
CA ALA A 94 -0.43 -25.85 -2.38
C ALA A 94 -1.33 -26.21 -3.56
N PHE A 95 -0.72 -26.43 -4.72
CA PHE A 95 -1.42 -26.89 -5.92
C PHE A 95 -1.12 -28.36 -6.22
N ALA A 96 -2.09 -29.06 -6.79
CA ALA A 96 -1.93 -30.42 -7.27
C ALA A 96 -0.91 -30.49 -8.40
N GLN A 97 -0.08 -31.52 -8.42
CA GLN A 97 0.84 -31.79 -9.54
C GLN A 97 0.10 -32.31 -10.78
N SER A 98 -1.05 -33.00 -10.58
CA SER A 98 -1.90 -33.52 -11.63
C SER A 98 -3.36 -33.54 -11.20
N GLY A 99 -4.29 -33.34 -12.13
CA GLY A 99 -5.72 -33.26 -11.87
C GLY A 99 -6.12 -31.92 -11.24
N PRO A 100 -7.39 -31.79 -10.78
CA PRO A 100 -7.85 -30.55 -10.14
C PRO A 100 -7.25 -30.39 -8.75
N THR A 101 -6.81 -29.18 -8.44
CA THR A 101 -6.52 -28.77 -7.07
C THR A 101 -7.83 -28.55 -6.32
N VAL A 102 -7.98 -29.11 -5.14
CA VAL A 102 -9.18 -28.95 -4.32
C VAL A 102 -8.89 -28.08 -3.12
N PHE A 103 -9.64 -27.00 -2.98
CA PHE A 103 -9.66 -26.13 -1.81
C PHE A 103 -11.00 -26.28 -1.08
N MET A 104 -10.95 -26.50 0.22
CA MET A 104 -12.14 -26.62 1.07
C MET A 104 -12.23 -25.40 1.99
N LEU A 105 -13.38 -24.76 2.03
CA LEU A 105 -13.65 -23.66 2.96
C LEU A 105 -14.35 -24.19 4.20
N ALA A 106 -13.81 -23.91 5.39
CA ALA A 106 -14.36 -24.31 6.68
C ALA A 106 -14.52 -23.08 7.59
N GLY A 107 -15.48 -23.10 8.51
CA GLY A 107 -15.70 -21.98 9.45
C GLY A 107 -17.14 -21.83 9.88
N LEU A 108 -17.39 -20.94 10.84
CA LEU A 108 -18.72 -20.69 11.37
C LEU A 108 -19.67 -20.05 10.35
N GLN A 109 -20.97 -20.07 10.66
CA GLN A 109 -22.00 -19.34 9.92
C GLN A 109 -21.72 -17.83 10.02
N GLY A 110 -21.90 -17.11 8.91
CA GLY A 110 -21.65 -15.67 8.88
C GLY A 110 -20.17 -15.28 8.72
N ALA A 111 -19.23 -16.22 8.80
CA ALA A 111 -17.80 -15.92 8.57
C ALA A 111 -17.45 -15.53 7.11
N GLY A 112 -18.40 -15.60 6.18
CA GLY A 112 -18.18 -15.14 4.81
C GLY A 112 -17.65 -16.19 3.83
N LYS A 113 -17.78 -17.48 4.11
CA LYS A 113 -17.28 -18.58 3.24
C LYS A 113 -17.76 -18.49 1.79
N THR A 114 -19.07 -18.35 1.59
CA THR A 114 -19.68 -18.25 0.25
C THR A 114 -19.17 -17.02 -0.52
N THR A 115 -19.06 -15.87 0.13
CA THR A 115 -18.48 -14.65 -0.47
C THR A 115 -17.01 -14.87 -0.80
N LEU A 116 -16.27 -15.53 0.10
CA LEU A 116 -14.87 -15.87 -0.10
C LEU A 116 -14.68 -16.83 -1.29
N ALA A 117 -15.57 -17.80 -1.47
CA ALA A 117 -15.53 -18.70 -2.64
C ALA A 117 -15.50 -17.91 -3.95
N GLY A 118 -16.33 -16.86 -4.06
CA GLY A 118 -16.33 -15.98 -5.23
C GLY A 118 -15.07 -15.10 -5.34
N LYS A 119 -14.60 -14.52 -4.24
CA LYS A 119 -13.38 -13.70 -4.21
C LYS A 119 -12.16 -14.51 -4.62
N LEU A 120 -11.97 -15.67 -4.01
CA LEU A 120 -10.88 -16.60 -4.31
C LEU A 120 -11.00 -17.13 -5.75
N GLY A 121 -12.22 -17.44 -6.19
CA GLY A 121 -12.48 -17.86 -7.56
C GLY A 121 -12.10 -16.82 -8.60
N LYS A 122 -12.48 -15.55 -8.36
CA LYS A 122 -12.08 -14.42 -9.21
C LYS A 122 -10.57 -14.23 -9.22
N TRP A 123 -9.95 -14.23 -8.05
CA TRP A 123 -8.52 -14.06 -7.90
C TRP A 123 -7.73 -15.15 -8.66
N LEU A 124 -8.12 -16.42 -8.51
CA LEU A 124 -7.49 -17.54 -9.22
C LEU A 124 -7.69 -17.46 -10.74
N ARG A 125 -8.84 -16.96 -11.18
CA ARG A 125 -9.10 -16.74 -12.62
C ARG A 125 -8.20 -15.64 -13.18
N GLU A 126 -7.97 -14.57 -12.43
CA GLU A 126 -7.04 -13.50 -12.80
C GLU A 126 -5.59 -14.01 -12.86
N GLU A 127 -5.24 -15.04 -12.06
CA GLU A 127 -3.97 -15.79 -12.14
C GLU A 127 -3.96 -16.85 -13.27
N GLY A 128 -4.96 -16.84 -14.17
CA GLY A 128 -5.01 -17.71 -15.35
C GLY A 128 -5.50 -19.14 -15.08
N LYS A 129 -6.13 -19.43 -13.92
CA LYS A 129 -6.69 -20.75 -13.60
C LYS A 129 -8.15 -20.85 -14.03
N THR A 130 -8.57 -22.04 -14.44
CA THR A 130 -9.99 -22.39 -14.56
C THR A 130 -10.49 -22.87 -13.21
N VAL A 131 -11.64 -22.35 -12.76
CA VAL A 131 -12.16 -22.58 -11.39
C VAL A 131 -13.59 -23.08 -11.43
N LEU A 132 -13.92 -24.00 -10.52
CA LEU A 132 -15.26 -24.50 -10.24
C LEU A 132 -15.59 -24.26 -8.76
N LEU A 133 -16.71 -23.62 -8.48
CA LEU A 133 -17.27 -23.56 -7.12
C LEU A 133 -18.22 -24.73 -6.94
N VAL A 134 -18.19 -25.37 -5.77
CA VAL A 134 -19.04 -26.51 -5.44
C VAL A 134 -19.92 -26.18 -4.23
N ALA A 135 -21.24 -26.26 -4.42
CA ALA A 135 -22.24 -25.90 -3.42
C ALA A 135 -22.52 -27.07 -2.45
N SER A 136 -21.67 -27.24 -1.44
CA SER A 136 -21.87 -28.25 -0.39
C SER A 136 -22.57 -27.71 0.87
N ASP A 137 -22.94 -26.42 0.93
CA ASP A 137 -23.82 -25.87 1.97
C ASP A 137 -25.29 -26.09 1.57
N LEU A 138 -25.84 -27.21 1.99
CA LEU A 138 -27.25 -27.61 1.73
C LEU A 138 -28.17 -27.35 2.90
N GLN A 139 -27.64 -26.90 4.06
CA GLN A 139 -28.41 -26.70 5.29
C GLN A 139 -29.12 -25.36 5.33
N ARG A 140 -28.57 -24.33 4.71
CA ARG A 140 -29.17 -22.99 4.70
C ARG A 140 -30.12 -22.83 3.52
N PRO A 141 -31.33 -22.27 3.77
CA PRO A 141 -32.21 -21.86 2.67
C PRO A 141 -31.43 -20.92 1.72
N ASN A 142 -31.56 -21.12 0.42
CA ASN A 142 -30.93 -20.31 -0.64
C ASN A 142 -29.39 -20.30 -0.67
N ALA A 143 -28.67 -21.14 0.10
CA ALA A 143 -27.20 -21.16 0.06
C ALA A 143 -26.67 -21.51 -1.33
N VAL A 144 -27.26 -22.51 -1.99
CA VAL A 144 -26.92 -22.90 -3.36
C VAL A 144 -27.14 -21.71 -4.33
N GLN A 145 -28.30 -21.06 -4.25
CA GLN A 145 -28.61 -19.91 -5.10
C GLN A 145 -27.65 -18.74 -4.82
N GLN A 146 -27.31 -18.52 -3.56
CA GLN A 146 -26.33 -17.49 -3.17
C GLN A 146 -24.97 -17.76 -3.83
N LEU A 147 -24.49 -19.00 -3.80
CA LEU A 147 -23.22 -19.36 -4.43
C LEU A 147 -23.29 -19.21 -5.96
N GLN A 148 -24.44 -19.54 -6.59
CA GLN A 148 -24.64 -19.32 -8.03
C GLN A 148 -24.54 -17.85 -8.41
N VAL A 149 -25.20 -16.94 -7.68
CA VAL A 149 -25.12 -15.49 -7.90
C VAL A 149 -23.68 -14.97 -7.71
N VAL A 150 -23.00 -15.46 -6.67
CA VAL A 150 -21.60 -15.08 -6.41
C VAL A 150 -20.68 -15.59 -7.52
N GLY A 151 -20.87 -16.84 -7.97
CA GLY A 151 -20.12 -17.44 -9.08
C GLY A 151 -20.32 -16.69 -10.40
N GLU A 152 -21.55 -16.31 -10.73
CA GLU A 152 -21.86 -15.49 -11.91
C GLU A 152 -21.12 -14.13 -11.86
N ARG A 153 -21.21 -13.42 -10.74
CA ARG A 153 -20.50 -12.16 -10.53
C ARG A 153 -18.97 -12.30 -10.61
N ALA A 154 -18.42 -13.42 -10.13
CA ALA A 154 -17.01 -13.74 -10.24
C ALA A 154 -16.59 -14.24 -11.63
N GLY A 155 -17.56 -14.58 -12.50
CA GLY A 155 -17.34 -15.21 -13.80
C GLY A 155 -16.79 -16.63 -13.68
N VAL A 156 -17.22 -17.37 -12.66
CA VAL A 156 -16.75 -18.72 -12.32
C VAL A 156 -17.92 -19.69 -12.38
N LYS A 157 -17.71 -20.91 -12.93
CA LYS A 157 -18.74 -21.96 -12.97
C LYS A 157 -19.07 -22.46 -11.58
N VAL A 158 -20.33 -22.82 -11.37
CA VAL A 158 -20.81 -23.41 -10.12
C VAL A 158 -21.37 -24.80 -10.40
N TRP A 159 -20.92 -25.78 -9.61
CA TRP A 159 -21.49 -27.11 -9.51
C TRP A 159 -22.46 -27.13 -8.33
N ALA A 160 -23.71 -27.33 -8.63
CA ALA A 160 -24.76 -27.32 -7.62
C ALA A 160 -25.70 -28.51 -7.86
N PRO A 161 -26.25 -29.09 -6.78
CA PRO A 161 -27.37 -30.05 -6.94
C PRO A 161 -28.57 -29.30 -7.54
N GLU A 162 -29.53 -30.06 -8.08
CA GLU A 162 -30.81 -29.45 -8.44
C GLU A 162 -31.40 -28.72 -7.22
N PRO A 163 -32.00 -27.53 -7.43
CA PRO A 163 -32.42 -26.71 -6.30
C PRO A 163 -33.45 -27.44 -5.46
N GLY A 164 -33.00 -27.94 -4.34
CA GLY A 164 -33.81 -28.58 -3.33
C GLY A 164 -33.44 -28.03 -1.96
N ASN A 165 -34.41 -27.48 -1.27
CA ASN A 165 -34.31 -26.90 0.08
C ASN A 165 -33.81 -27.96 1.08
N GLY A 166 -32.48 -28.11 1.20
CA GLY A 166 -31.86 -29.02 2.13
C GLY A 166 -31.93 -30.52 1.76
N VAL A 167 -32.33 -30.84 0.54
CA VAL A 167 -32.38 -32.23 0.04
C VAL A 167 -31.10 -32.57 -0.70
N GLY A 168 -30.29 -33.44 -0.16
CA GLY A 168 -29.05 -33.91 -0.77
C GLY A 168 -28.01 -34.27 0.27
N ASN A 169 -26.97 -34.98 -0.17
CA ASN A 169 -25.81 -35.29 0.66
C ASN A 169 -24.66 -34.36 0.29
N PRO A 170 -24.23 -33.47 1.18
CA PRO A 170 -23.15 -32.50 0.90
C PRO A 170 -21.82 -33.18 0.53
N VAL A 171 -21.58 -34.40 1.03
CA VAL A 171 -20.38 -35.19 0.70
C VAL A 171 -20.43 -35.68 -0.75
N GLU A 172 -21.59 -36.15 -1.21
CA GLU A 172 -21.77 -36.59 -2.60
C GLU A 172 -21.70 -35.40 -3.58
N VAL A 173 -22.22 -34.24 -3.21
CA VAL A 173 -22.12 -33.02 -4.02
C VAL A 173 -20.65 -32.59 -4.16
N ALA A 174 -19.88 -32.64 -3.07
CA ALA A 174 -18.46 -32.35 -3.10
C ALA A 174 -17.70 -33.33 -4.00
N ARG A 175 -17.94 -34.64 -3.85
CA ARG A 175 -17.30 -35.69 -4.65
C ARG A 175 -17.63 -35.57 -6.14
N SER A 176 -18.91 -35.40 -6.48
CA SER A 176 -19.35 -35.28 -7.87
C SER A 176 -18.83 -33.99 -8.53
N GLY A 177 -18.71 -32.90 -7.78
CA GLY A 177 -18.12 -31.66 -8.27
C GLY A 177 -16.62 -31.79 -8.61
N VAL A 178 -15.85 -32.48 -7.77
CA VAL A 178 -14.43 -32.77 -8.03
C VAL A 178 -14.28 -33.69 -9.26
N GLU A 179 -15.15 -34.71 -9.40
CA GLU A 179 -15.12 -35.60 -10.55
C GLU A 179 -15.50 -34.88 -11.85
N PHE A 180 -16.52 -34.02 -11.81
CA PHE A 180 -16.86 -33.15 -12.94
C PHE A 180 -15.68 -32.23 -13.34
N ALA A 181 -14.98 -31.65 -12.37
CA ALA A 181 -13.82 -30.83 -12.64
C ALA A 181 -12.70 -31.62 -13.34
N ARG A 182 -12.46 -32.86 -12.89
CA ARG A 182 -11.48 -33.77 -13.50
C ARG A 182 -11.81 -34.06 -14.95
N GLN A 183 -13.06 -34.43 -15.23
CA GLN A 183 -13.53 -34.74 -16.58
C GLN A 183 -13.54 -33.53 -17.51
N SER A 184 -13.79 -32.35 -16.96
CA SER A 184 -13.84 -31.07 -17.71
C SER A 184 -12.49 -30.35 -17.83
N GLY A 185 -11.40 -30.90 -17.29
CA GLY A 185 -10.07 -30.26 -17.32
C GLY A 185 -9.99 -28.95 -16.53
N ILE A 186 -10.79 -28.81 -15.47
CA ILE A 186 -10.78 -27.60 -14.60
C ILE A 186 -9.60 -27.71 -13.64
N ASN A 187 -8.86 -26.60 -13.47
CA ASN A 187 -7.63 -26.59 -12.67
C ASN A 187 -7.89 -26.59 -11.16
N VAL A 188 -8.90 -25.84 -10.70
CA VAL A 188 -9.16 -25.64 -9.27
C VAL A 188 -10.63 -25.83 -8.94
N VAL A 189 -10.90 -26.52 -7.85
CA VAL A 189 -12.22 -26.69 -7.26
C VAL A 189 -12.24 -26.03 -5.90
N ILE A 190 -13.23 -25.20 -5.62
CA ILE A 190 -13.46 -24.58 -4.31
C ILE A 190 -14.76 -25.14 -3.75
N VAL A 191 -14.66 -25.90 -2.65
CA VAL A 191 -15.82 -26.50 -1.97
C VAL A 191 -16.31 -25.54 -0.88
N ASP A 192 -17.49 -24.96 -1.09
CA ASP A 192 -18.17 -24.13 -0.09
C ASP A 192 -18.99 -25.01 0.84
N THR A 193 -18.63 -25.07 2.13
CA THR A 193 -19.27 -25.95 3.11
C THR A 193 -20.23 -25.19 4.02
N ALA A 194 -21.16 -25.91 4.63
CA ALA A 194 -22.03 -25.36 5.66
C ALA A 194 -21.25 -24.83 6.87
N GLY A 195 -21.86 -23.89 7.59
CA GLY A 195 -21.41 -23.43 8.90
C GLY A 195 -22.62 -23.25 9.81
N ARG A 196 -22.44 -23.51 11.10
CA ARG A 196 -23.43 -23.21 12.14
C ARG A 196 -22.98 -22.05 13.01
N LEU A 197 -23.88 -21.54 13.83
CA LEU A 197 -23.61 -20.38 14.72
C LEU A 197 -22.54 -20.67 15.79
N GLY A 198 -22.35 -21.95 16.13
CA GLY A 198 -21.36 -22.40 17.09
C GLY A 198 -20.64 -23.65 16.60
N VAL A 199 -19.59 -24.04 17.29
CA VAL A 199 -18.89 -25.31 17.05
C VAL A 199 -19.69 -26.43 17.68
N ASP A 200 -20.30 -27.28 16.86
CA ASP A 200 -20.98 -28.51 17.31
C ASP A 200 -20.42 -29.74 16.61
N GLN A 201 -20.66 -30.90 17.21
CA GLN A 201 -20.12 -32.19 16.73
C GLN A 201 -20.67 -32.60 15.35
N GLU A 202 -21.92 -32.29 15.06
CA GLU A 202 -22.55 -32.65 13.77
C GLU A 202 -21.92 -31.88 12.61
N MET A 203 -21.72 -30.56 12.79
CA MET A 203 -21.04 -29.73 11.82
C MET A 203 -19.60 -30.20 11.59
N MET A 204 -18.87 -30.49 12.68
CA MET A 204 -17.49 -30.99 12.59
C MET A 204 -17.42 -32.32 11.86
N ASN A 205 -18.32 -33.28 12.17
CA ASN A 205 -18.39 -34.56 11.49
C ASN A 205 -18.69 -34.41 10.00
N GLN A 206 -19.60 -33.52 9.62
CA GLN A 206 -19.90 -33.22 8.23
C GLN A 206 -18.68 -32.64 7.49
N ALA A 207 -17.98 -31.67 8.10
CA ALA A 207 -16.78 -31.07 7.51
C ALA A 207 -15.67 -32.13 7.34
N ILE A 208 -15.48 -33.01 8.32
CA ILE A 208 -14.54 -34.14 8.27
C ILE A 208 -14.93 -35.10 7.13
N ALA A 209 -16.20 -35.44 7.01
CA ALA A 209 -16.67 -36.37 5.97
C ALA A 209 -16.47 -35.77 4.55
N ILE A 210 -16.69 -34.46 4.37
CA ILE A 210 -16.40 -33.78 3.10
C ILE A 210 -14.90 -33.82 2.84
N ARG A 211 -14.07 -33.44 3.82
CA ARG A 211 -12.59 -33.46 3.72
C ARG A 211 -12.09 -34.82 3.25
N ASP A 212 -12.53 -35.88 3.91
CA ASP A 212 -12.07 -37.23 3.64
C ASP A 212 -12.55 -37.74 2.25
N ALA A 213 -13.71 -37.27 1.79
CA ALA A 213 -14.25 -37.60 0.47
C ALA A 213 -13.53 -36.93 -0.70
N VAL A 214 -13.02 -35.71 -0.52
CA VAL A 214 -12.41 -34.93 -1.61
C VAL A 214 -10.89 -34.72 -1.46
N SER A 215 -10.30 -35.11 -0.32
CA SER A 215 -8.87 -35.02 -0.04
C SER A 215 -8.30 -33.68 -0.46
N PRO A 216 -8.70 -32.57 0.17
CA PRO A 216 -8.34 -31.21 -0.28
C PRO A 216 -6.84 -30.93 -0.12
N HIS A 217 -6.26 -30.21 -1.05
CA HIS A 217 -4.88 -29.73 -0.99
C HIS A 217 -4.71 -28.57 0.01
N GLU A 218 -5.79 -27.78 0.18
CA GLU A 218 -5.88 -26.75 1.20
C GLU A 218 -7.24 -26.82 1.88
N ILE A 219 -7.22 -26.70 3.20
CA ILE A 219 -8.40 -26.47 4.03
C ILE A 219 -8.25 -25.08 4.61
N MET A 220 -9.05 -24.14 4.11
CA MET A 220 -9.00 -22.75 4.49
C MET A 220 -10.02 -22.47 5.59
N PHE A 221 -9.54 -22.19 6.79
CA PHE A 221 -10.41 -21.77 7.88
C PHE A 221 -10.76 -20.29 7.71
N VAL A 222 -12.04 -20.01 7.44
CA VAL A 222 -12.56 -18.66 7.25
C VAL A 222 -13.01 -18.10 8.59
N LEU A 223 -12.31 -17.06 9.03
CA LEU A 223 -12.56 -16.42 10.30
C LEU A 223 -13.01 -14.97 10.10
N ASP A 224 -14.09 -14.61 10.76
CA ASP A 224 -14.52 -13.21 10.87
C ASP A 224 -13.58 -12.46 11.83
N ALA A 225 -12.88 -11.46 11.34
CA ALA A 225 -11.92 -10.69 12.14
C ALA A 225 -12.58 -9.92 13.30
N MET A 226 -13.90 -9.71 13.25
CA MET A 226 -14.65 -8.99 14.30
C MET A 226 -14.99 -9.84 15.53
N VAL A 227 -14.75 -11.17 15.50
CA VAL A 227 -15.20 -12.10 16.57
C VAL A 227 -14.41 -11.96 17.89
N GLY A 228 -13.28 -11.24 17.92
CA GLY A 228 -12.53 -11.00 19.17
C GLY A 228 -11.96 -12.29 19.80
N GLN A 229 -12.08 -12.45 21.13
CA GLN A 229 -11.49 -13.57 21.89
C GLN A 229 -12.05 -14.96 21.49
N ASP A 230 -13.30 -15.04 21.03
CA ASP A 230 -13.91 -16.30 20.58
C ASP A 230 -13.23 -16.86 19.32
N ALA A 231 -12.49 -16.05 18.59
CA ALA A 231 -11.66 -16.47 17.46
C ALA A 231 -10.66 -17.57 17.87
N VAL A 232 -10.10 -17.46 19.07
CA VAL A 232 -9.09 -18.40 19.58
C VAL A 232 -9.70 -19.77 19.87
N SER A 233 -10.82 -19.81 20.63
CA SER A 233 -11.51 -21.08 20.97
C SER A 233 -12.04 -21.77 19.71
N THR A 234 -12.64 -20.99 18.81
CA THR A 234 -13.17 -21.50 17.54
C THR A 234 -12.04 -22.05 16.64
N SER A 235 -10.96 -21.31 16.47
CA SER A 235 -9.85 -21.76 15.63
C SER A 235 -9.16 -23.00 16.19
N THR A 236 -9.03 -23.10 17.51
CA THR A 236 -8.50 -24.31 18.17
C THR A 236 -9.39 -25.53 17.90
N ALA A 237 -10.71 -25.40 18.06
CA ALA A 237 -11.64 -26.49 17.80
C ALA A 237 -11.61 -26.94 16.33
N PHE A 238 -11.55 -26.02 15.36
CA PHE A 238 -11.42 -26.38 13.95
C PHE A 238 -10.07 -26.99 13.60
N ARG A 239 -8.98 -26.54 14.22
CA ARG A 239 -7.65 -27.13 14.05
C ARG A 239 -7.65 -28.59 14.52
N ASP A 240 -8.17 -28.85 15.70
CA ASP A 240 -8.14 -30.16 16.33
C ASP A 240 -9.17 -31.13 15.67
N GLY A 241 -10.27 -30.61 15.11
CA GLY A 241 -11.30 -31.39 14.42
C GLY A 241 -11.04 -31.58 12.93
N VAL A 242 -11.10 -30.52 12.14
CA VAL A 242 -10.99 -30.58 10.67
C VAL A 242 -9.55 -30.58 10.20
N GLY A 243 -8.63 -29.94 10.94
CA GLY A 243 -7.21 -29.90 10.59
C GLY A 243 -6.93 -28.96 9.41
N PHE A 244 -7.29 -27.68 9.53
CA PHE A 244 -7.06 -26.70 8.46
C PHE A 244 -5.58 -26.40 8.22
N THR A 245 -5.25 -26.05 6.97
CA THR A 245 -3.87 -25.78 6.50
C THR A 245 -3.51 -24.30 6.54
N GLY A 246 -4.52 -23.43 6.57
CA GLY A 246 -4.34 -21.99 6.66
C GLY A 246 -5.62 -21.26 7.00
N VAL A 247 -5.48 -20.00 7.36
CA VAL A 247 -6.55 -19.11 7.79
C VAL A 247 -6.82 -18.05 6.73
N VAL A 248 -8.08 -17.70 6.52
CA VAL A 248 -8.49 -16.53 5.75
C VAL A 248 -9.27 -15.59 6.65
N LEU A 249 -8.78 -14.37 6.79
CA LEU A 249 -9.46 -13.34 7.57
C LEU A 249 -10.50 -12.64 6.71
N SER A 250 -11.75 -12.68 7.12
CA SER A 250 -12.85 -11.95 6.50
C SER A 250 -13.22 -10.71 7.31
N LYS A 251 -13.89 -9.75 6.67
CA LYS A 251 -14.42 -8.52 7.27
C LYS A 251 -13.36 -7.69 8.01
N LEU A 252 -12.14 -7.70 7.50
CA LEU A 252 -11.02 -6.99 8.14
C LEU A 252 -11.19 -5.46 8.07
N ASP A 253 -12.01 -4.95 7.16
CA ASP A 253 -12.43 -3.55 7.06
C ASP A 253 -13.24 -3.07 8.26
N GLY A 254 -14.05 -3.94 8.86
CA GLY A 254 -14.82 -3.66 10.08
C GLY A 254 -14.01 -3.83 11.36
N ASP A 255 -12.85 -4.47 11.33
CA ASP A 255 -12.01 -4.69 12.50
C ASP A 255 -11.13 -3.48 12.82
N ALA A 256 -11.58 -2.68 13.78
CA ALA A 256 -10.79 -1.56 14.32
C ALA A 256 -9.74 -2.02 15.35
N ARG A 257 -9.85 -3.23 15.90
CA ARG A 257 -9.01 -3.74 16.99
C ARG A 257 -7.79 -4.50 16.49
N GLY A 258 -7.96 -5.39 15.50
CA GLY A 258 -6.87 -6.14 14.86
C GLY A 258 -6.35 -7.34 15.64
N GLY A 259 -6.94 -7.66 16.77
CA GLY A 259 -6.45 -8.71 17.66
C GLY A 259 -6.64 -10.12 17.15
N ALA A 260 -7.65 -10.36 16.29
CA ALA A 260 -7.95 -11.69 15.78
C ALA A 260 -6.80 -12.28 14.96
N ALA A 261 -6.20 -11.50 14.07
CA ALA A 261 -5.07 -11.94 13.23
C ALA A 261 -3.87 -12.40 14.08
N LEU A 262 -3.46 -11.57 15.04
CA LEU A 262 -2.35 -11.86 15.95
C LEU A 262 -2.66 -13.08 16.84
N SER A 263 -3.89 -13.16 17.36
CA SER A 263 -4.31 -14.23 18.27
C SER A 263 -4.38 -15.57 17.58
N VAL A 264 -5.03 -15.65 16.42
CA VAL A 264 -5.25 -16.92 15.71
C VAL A 264 -3.92 -17.49 15.23
N ARG A 265 -3.07 -16.70 14.61
CA ARG A 265 -1.74 -17.15 14.20
C ARG A 265 -0.90 -17.58 15.39
N GLY A 266 -0.84 -16.77 16.45
CA GLY A 266 -0.03 -17.03 17.63
C GLY A 266 -0.48 -18.28 18.42
N VAL A 267 -1.78 -18.60 18.42
CA VAL A 267 -2.32 -19.78 19.15
C VAL A 267 -2.32 -21.04 18.30
N THR A 268 -2.71 -20.95 17.02
CA THR A 268 -2.84 -22.12 16.16
C THR A 268 -1.56 -22.51 15.46
N GLY A 269 -0.63 -21.58 15.27
CA GLY A 269 0.55 -21.76 14.43
C GLY A 269 0.25 -21.81 12.92
N ALA A 270 -1.03 -21.78 12.50
CA ALA A 270 -1.42 -21.88 11.11
C ALA A 270 -1.19 -20.56 10.37
N PRO A 271 -0.67 -20.58 9.13
CA PRO A 271 -0.42 -19.38 8.35
C PRO A 271 -1.72 -18.68 7.97
N ILE A 272 -1.70 -17.34 7.94
CA ILE A 272 -2.77 -16.56 7.32
C ILE A 272 -2.46 -16.47 5.83
N LEU A 273 -3.41 -16.90 4.98
CA LEU A 273 -3.23 -16.99 3.52
C LEU A 273 -3.74 -15.73 2.81
N PHE A 274 -4.92 -15.27 3.20
CA PHE A 274 -5.60 -14.14 2.58
C PHE A 274 -6.31 -13.28 3.60
N ALA A 275 -6.57 -12.03 3.19
CA ALA A 275 -7.41 -11.08 3.90
C ALA A 275 -8.49 -10.52 2.97
N SER A 276 -9.73 -10.45 3.47
CA SER A 276 -10.84 -9.75 2.83
C SER A 276 -11.04 -8.39 3.48
N THR A 277 -10.89 -7.34 2.70
CA THR A 277 -10.79 -5.95 3.17
C THR A 277 -11.98 -5.10 2.76
N GLY A 278 -13.12 -5.72 2.42
CA GLY A 278 -14.35 -5.06 2.01
C GLY A 278 -15.37 -6.06 1.45
N GLU A 279 -16.50 -5.58 0.95
CA GLU A 279 -17.59 -6.42 0.42
C GLU A 279 -17.41 -6.78 -1.06
N GLY A 280 -16.70 -5.96 -1.85
CA GLY A 280 -16.46 -6.18 -3.27
C GLY A 280 -15.65 -7.46 -3.54
N LEU A 281 -15.83 -8.06 -4.72
CA LEU A 281 -15.04 -9.24 -5.13
C LEU A 281 -13.57 -8.91 -5.32
N GLU A 282 -13.22 -7.66 -5.54
CA GLU A 282 -11.87 -7.10 -5.65
C GLU A 282 -11.24 -6.79 -4.29
N ASP A 283 -12.03 -6.73 -3.21
CA ASP A 283 -11.53 -6.47 -1.85
C ASP A 283 -10.98 -7.75 -1.23
N PHE A 284 -9.96 -8.31 -1.87
CA PHE A 284 -9.33 -9.56 -1.51
C PHE A 284 -7.87 -9.53 -1.88
N GLU A 285 -7.00 -9.84 -0.93
CA GLU A 285 -5.55 -9.78 -1.13
C GLU A 285 -4.84 -10.93 -0.40
N ARG A 286 -3.66 -11.31 -0.90
CA ARG A 286 -2.77 -12.20 -0.15
C ARG A 286 -2.36 -11.53 1.15
N PHE A 287 -2.22 -12.34 2.18
CA PHE A 287 -1.75 -11.83 3.47
C PHE A 287 -0.22 -11.74 3.48
N HIS A 288 0.27 -10.52 3.63
CA HIS A 288 1.70 -10.22 3.73
C HIS A 288 2.00 -9.75 5.15
N PRO A 289 2.67 -10.57 5.99
CA PRO A 289 2.97 -10.22 7.39
C PRO A 289 3.69 -8.88 7.56
N ASP A 290 4.67 -8.59 6.71
CA ASP A 290 5.44 -7.35 6.71
C ASP A 290 4.58 -6.11 6.42
N ARG A 291 3.72 -6.18 5.40
CA ARG A 291 2.78 -5.09 5.07
C ARG A 291 1.76 -4.88 6.17
N MET A 292 1.27 -5.96 6.75
CA MET A 292 0.29 -5.91 7.84
C MET A 292 0.90 -5.30 9.11
N ALA A 293 2.13 -5.67 9.46
CA ALA A 293 2.89 -5.03 10.53
C ALA A 293 3.09 -3.53 10.26
N GLY A 294 3.44 -3.17 9.03
CA GLY A 294 3.54 -1.77 8.58
C GLY A 294 2.23 -1.00 8.73
N ARG A 295 1.08 -1.59 8.37
CA ARG A 295 -0.26 -0.99 8.55
C ARG A 295 -0.61 -0.80 10.02
N ILE A 296 -0.29 -1.79 10.89
CA ILE A 296 -0.51 -1.72 12.34
C ILE A 296 0.33 -0.57 12.96
N LEU A 297 1.52 -0.31 12.46
CA LEU A 297 2.43 0.73 12.98
C LEU A 297 2.30 2.08 12.29
N ASP A 298 1.29 2.28 11.44
CA ASP A 298 1.10 3.49 10.62
C ASP A 298 2.35 3.87 9.78
N MET A 299 3.11 2.85 9.38
CA MET A 299 4.26 3.02 8.49
C MET A 299 3.86 3.06 7.00
N GLY A 300 2.56 2.87 6.72
CA GLY A 300 1.97 2.80 5.39
C GLY A 300 2.18 1.46 4.69
N ASP A 301 1.58 1.34 3.51
CA ASP A 301 1.69 0.14 2.67
C ASP A 301 1.88 0.55 1.20
N ILE A 302 3.04 1.12 0.94
CA ILE A 302 3.41 1.60 -0.40
C ILE A 302 3.50 0.43 -1.40
N LEU A 303 3.93 -0.76 -0.96
CA LEU A 303 4.08 -1.92 -1.84
C LEU A 303 2.74 -2.39 -2.40
N THR A 304 1.71 -2.46 -1.57
CA THR A 304 0.35 -2.78 -2.04
C THR A 304 -0.17 -1.73 -3.03
N LEU A 305 0.11 -0.43 -2.81
CA LEU A 305 -0.25 0.62 -3.75
C LEU A 305 0.46 0.45 -5.10
N ILE A 306 1.76 0.13 -5.09
CA ILE A 306 2.55 -0.12 -6.30
C ILE A 306 1.99 -1.33 -7.05
N GLU A 307 1.75 -2.46 -6.39
CA GLU A 307 1.19 -3.66 -7.02
C GLU A 307 -0.21 -3.44 -7.63
N GLN A 308 -1.06 -2.70 -6.92
CA GLN A 308 -2.38 -2.34 -7.45
C GLN A 308 -2.27 -1.41 -8.66
N ALA A 309 -1.33 -0.47 -8.63
CA ALA A 309 -1.05 0.40 -9.76
C ALA A 309 -0.50 -0.39 -10.97
N GLU A 310 0.47 -1.28 -10.75
CA GLU A 310 1.04 -2.13 -11.82
C GLU A 310 0.00 -3.06 -12.47
N LYS A 311 -0.92 -3.61 -11.69
CA LYS A 311 -1.99 -4.50 -12.21
C LYS A 311 -3.08 -3.76 -13.00
N LYS A 312 -3.34 -2.49 -12.70
CA LYS A 312 -4.50 -1.76 -13.22
C LYS A 312 -4.15 -0.57 -14.10
N MET A 313 -2.89 -0.12 -14.10
CA MET A 313 -2.42 1.02 -14.89
C MET A 313 -1.61 0.53 -16.10
N ASP A 314 -1.88 1.15 -17.24
CA ASP A 314 -1.01 0.98 -18.41
C ASP A 314 0.28 1.79 -18.18
N ALA A 315 1.40 1.08 -18.03
CA ALA A 315 2.69 1.68 -17.71
C ALA A 315 3.15 2.68 -18.80
N GLU A 316 2.83 2.41 -20.07
CA GLU A 316 3.19 3.32 -21.18
C GLU A 316 2.38 4.62 -21.15
N GLU A 317 1.09 4.55 -20.80
CA GLU A 317 0.27 5.76 -20.64
C GLU A 317 0.72 6.57 -19.43
N ALA A 318 1.03 5.93 -18.29
CA ALA A 318 1.52 6.60 -17.10
C ALA A 318 2.84 7.35 -17.36
N GLU A 319 3.79 6.74 -18.08
CA GLU A 319 5.07 7.38 -18.44
C GLU A 319 4.87 8.57 -19.39
N LYS A 320 3.97 8.46 -20.37
CA LYS A 320 3.63 9.54 -21.30
C LYS A 320 3.02 10.73 -20.57
N VAL A 321 2.10 10.50 -19.63
CA VAL A 321 1.47 11.57 -18.85
C VAL A 321 2.46 12.20 -17.88
N ALA A 322 3.31 11.42 -17.22
CA ALA A 322 4.36 11.94 -16.34
C ALA A 322 5.36 12.84 -17.12
N SER A 323 5.75 12.44 -18.33
CA SER A 323 6.64 13.24 -19.16
C SER A 323 6.00 14.57 -19.61
N LYS A 324 4.70 14.57 -19.97
CA LYS A 324 3.94 15.79 -20.28
C LYS A 324 3.78 16.71 -19.06
N ALA A 325 3.52 16.14 -17.88
CA ALA A 325 3.40 16.90 -16.63
C ALA A 325 4.69 17.65 -16.30
N LEU A 326 5.85 16.99 -16.38
CA LEU A 326 7.16 17.61 -16.17
C LEU A 326 7.51 18.65 -17.22
N ALA A 327 6.97 18.52 -18.44
CA ALA A 327 7.12 19.50 -19.51
C ALA A 327 6.15 20.70 -19.39
N GLY A 328 5.22 20.69 -18.41
CA GLY A 328 4.17 21.70 -18.27
C GLY A 328 3.08 21.62 -19.36
N GLN A 329 3.01 20.51 -20.09
CA GLN A 329 2.10 20.27 -21.22
C GLN A 329 0.88 19.41 -20.86
N LEU A 330 0.60 19.26 -19.56
CA LEU A 330 -0.56 18.53 -19.07
C LEU A 330 -1.86 19.18 -19.56
N THR A 331 -2.79 18.38 -20.08
CA THR A 331 -4.11 18.83 -20.53
C THR A 331 -5.21 18.36 -19.57
N LEU A 332 -6.40 18.98 -19.61
CA LEU A 332 -7.58 18.48 -18.89
C LEU A 332 -8.02 17.10 -19.39
N GLY A 333 -7.71 16.76 -20.65
CA GLY A 333 -7.91 15.42 -21.18
C GLY A 333 -7.02 14.37 -20.52
N ASP A 334 -5.72 14.65 -20.37
CA ASP A 334 -4.79 13.79 -19.64
C ASP A 334 -5.21 13.65 -18.16
N PHE A 335 -5.63 14.77 -17.54
CA PHE A 335 -6.14 14.76 -16.15
C PHE A 335 -7.39 13.89 -15.99
N LEU A 336 -8.34 13.95 -16.91
CA LEU A 336 -9.53 13.10 -16.93
C LEU A 336 -9.17 11.62 -17.03
N SER A 337 -8.23 11.28 -17.94
CA SER A 337 -7.75 9.90 -18.10
C SER A 337 -7.10 9.38 -16.82
N GLN A 338 -6.28 10.18 -16.15
CA GLN A 338 -5.69 9.82 -14.86
C GLN A 338 -6.74 9.63 -13.77
N LEU A 339 -7.73 10.52 -13.69
CA LEU A 339 -8.83 10.43 -12.73
C LEU A 339 -9.61 9.11 -12.89
N GLN A 340 -9.86 8.72 -14.15
CA GLN A 340 -10.53 7.46 -14.47
C GLN A 340 -9.67 6.23 -14.13
N GLN A 341 -8.37 6.30 -14.36
CA GLN A 341 -7.44 5.23 -13.95
C GLN A 341 -7.40 5.09 -12.43
N ILE A 342 -7.31 6.19 -11.69
CA ILE A 342 -7.35 6.18 -10.22
C ILE A 342 -8.67 5.58 -9.71
N LYS A 343 -9.81 5.93 -10.30
CA LYS A 343 -11.10 5.32 -9.94
C LYS A 343 -11.15 3.80 -10.18
N LYS A 344 -10.47 3.30 -11.22
CA LYS A 344 -10.33 1.86 -11.45
C LYS A 344 -9.50 1.15 -10.38
N LEU A 345 -8.60 1.86 -9.69
CA LEU A 345 -7.82 1.31 -8.57
C LEU A 345 -8.67 1.02 -7.32
N GLY A 346 -9.82 1.70 -7.18
CA GLY A 346 -10.76 1.56 -6.06
C GLY A 346 -11.07 2.89 -5.37
N SER A 347 -11.58 2.84 -4.13
CA SER A 347 -11.92 4.04 -3.37
C SER A 347 -10.68 4.90 -3.08
N MET A 348 -10.78 6.20 -3.36
CA MET A 348 -9.74 7.19 -3.04
C MET A 348 -9.43 7.23 -1.53
N LYS A 349 -10.44 7.08 -0.68
CA LYS A 349 -10.26 7.01 0.78
C LYS A 349 -9.34 5.86 1.16
N LYS A 350 -9.54 4.68 0.54
CA LYS A 350 -8.74 3.49 0.80
C LYS A 350 -7.28 3.69 0.38
N MET A 351 -7.04 4.30 -0.77
CA MET A 351 -5.69 4.60 -1.26
C MET A 351 -4.96 5.63 -0.38
N LEU A 352 -5.65 6.71 0.00
CA LEU A 352 -5.09 7.73 0.90
C LEU A 352 -4.73 7.13 2.27
N GLY A 353 -5.52 6.18 2.77
CA GLY A 353 -5.24 5.47 4.02
C GLY A 353 -4.01 4.56 3.98
N MET A 354 -3.49 4.20 2.80
CA MET A 354 -2.27 3.38 2.65
C MET A 354 -0.98 4.21 2.64
N ILE A 355 -1.08 5.53 2.57
CA ILE A 355 0.09 6.42 2.59
C ILE A 355 0.66 6.50 4.03
N PRO A 356 2.00 6.44 4.20
CA PRO A 356 2.62 6.60 5.51
C PRO A 356 2.23 7.92 6.18
N GLY A 357 1.80 7.86 7.45
CA GLY A 357 1.33 9.04 8.19
C GLY A 357 -0.12 9.45 7.89
N ALA A 358 -0.89 8.62 7.17
CA ALA A 358 -2.30 8.87 6.87
C ALA A 358 -3.16 9.04 8.13
N ALA A 359 -2.78 8.43 9.25
CA ALA A 359 -3.48 8.58 10.54
C ALA A 359 -3.56 10.06 10.98
N GLN A 360 -2.57 10.90 10.64
CA GLN A 360 -2.59 12.34 10.96
C GLN A 360 -3.60 13.13 10.13
N LEU A 361 -4.01 12.60 8.99
CA LEU A 361 -4.97 13.19 8.06
C LEU A 361 -6.33 12.45 8.08
N ARG A 362 -6.53 11.57 9.06
CA ARG A 362 -7.68 10.67 9.13
C ARG A 362 -9.00 11.40 9.02
N ASP A 363 -9.18 12.48 9.80
CA ASP A 363 -10.41 13.29 9.76
C ASP A 363 -10.64 13.90 8.37
N GLN A 364 -9.57 14.29 7.66
CA GLN A 364 -9.66 14.83 6.30
C GLN A 364 -9.97 13.73 5.28
N ILE A 365 -9.42 12.55 5.46
CA ILE A 365 -9.66 11.38 4.61
C ILE A 365 -11.07 10.84 4.81
N GLU A 366 -11.56 10.76 6.06
CA GLU A 366 -12.91 10.32 6.39
C GLU A 366 -13.98 11.29 5.87
N ASN A 367 -13.70 12.59 5.92
CA ASN A 367 -14.59 13.64 5.40
C ASN A 367 -14.43 13.89 3.89
N PHE A 368 -13.51 13.18 3.19
CA PHE A 368 -13.35 13.32 1.76
C PHE A 368 -14.61 12.82 1.02
N ASP A 369 -15.29 13.73 0.31
CA ASP A 369 -16.48 13.38 -0.47
C ASP A 369 -16.08 12.93 -1.89
N GLU A 370 -16.18 11.63 -2.16
CA GLU A 370 -15.90 11.07 -3.48
C GLU A 370 -16.80 11.67 -4.57
N ARG A 371 -17.96 12.25 -4.22
CA ARG A 371 -18.85 12.96 -5.16
C ARG A 371 -18.20 14.23 -5.73
N GLU A 372 -17.24 14.84 -5.02
CA GLU A 372 -16.48 15.97 -5.57
C GLU A 372 -15.67 15.53 -6.78
N VAL A 373 -15.10 14.34 -6.74
CA VAL A 373 -14.37 13.74 -7.87
C VAL A 373 -15.32 13.49 -9.05
N ASP A 374 -16.54 13.01 -8.78
CA ASP A 374 -17.56 12.80 -9.80
C ASP A 374 -17.99 14.12 -10.46
N ARG A 375 -18.12 15.20 -9.69
CA ARG A 375 -18.41 16.55 -10.19
C ARG A 375 -17.30 17.06 -11.10
N VAL A 376 -16.05 16.90 -10.68
CA VAL A 376 -14.87 17.28 -11.49
C VAL A 376 -14.87 16.50 -12.81
N GLU A 377 -15.10 15.19 -12.77
CA GLU A 377 -15.22 14.36 -13.97
C GLU A 377 -16.34 14.83 -14.89
N ALA A 378 -17.53 15.15 -14.34
CA ALA A 378 -18.67 15.64 -15.11
C ALA A 378 -18.36 16.99 -15.80
N ILE A 379 -17.67 17.92 -15.11
CA ILE A 379 -17.25 19.20 -15.70
C ILE A 379 -16.34 18.96 -16.90
N VAL A 380 -15.29 18.14 -16.74
CA VAL A 380 -14.32 17.89 -17.82
C VAL A 380 -14.96 17.13 -18.97
N ARG A 381 -15.86 16.18 -18.70
CA ARG A 381 -16.63 15.46 -19.74
C ARG A 381 -17.55 16.38 -20.53
N SER A 382 -18.09 17.44 -19.92
CA SER A 382 -18.94 18.43 -20.57
C SER A 382 -18.19 19.41 -21.47
N MET A 383 -16.84 19.38 -21.45
CA MET A 383 -15.98 20.14 -22.35
C MET A 383 -15.80 19.43 -23.69
N THR A 384 -15.65 20.19 -24.76
CA THR A 384 -15.24 19.66 -26.08
C THR A 384 -13.76 19.20 -26.04
N PRO A 385 -13.32 18.34 -26.97
CA PRO A 385 -11.90 17.95 -27.04
C PRO A 385 -10.94 19.15 -27.06
N ALA A 386 -11.22 20.16 -27.89
CA ALA A 386 -10.40 21.37 -27.97
C ALA A 386 -10.34 22.16 -26.64
N GLU A 387 -11.43 22.20 -25.88
CA GLU A 387 -11.48 22.86 -24.58
C GLU A 387 -10.73 22.09 -23.48
N ARG A 388 -10.60 20.77 -23.64
CA ARG A 388 -9.77 19.94 -22.74
C ARG A 388 -8.29 20.07 -23.06
N GLU A 389 -7.92 20.31 -24.32
CA GLU A 389 -6.54 20.53 -24.74
C GLU A 389 -6.05 21.94 -24.37
N ASP A 390 -6.88 22.96 -24.58
CA ASP A 390 -6.53 24.35 -24.31
C ASP A 390 -7.61 25.07 -23.50
N VAL A 391 -7.34 25.25 -22.21
CA VAL A 391 -8.24 25.96 -21.28
C VAL A 391 -8.33 27.47 -21.57
N SER A 392 -7.41 28.05 -22.32
CA SER A 392 -7.40 29.49 -22.64
C SER A 392 -8.58 29.91 -23.53
N ILE A 393 -9.15 28.97 -24.28
CA ILE A 393 -10.31 29.22 -25.12
C ILE A 393 -11.65 29.30 -24.36
N LEU A 394 -11.66 29.01 -23.05
CA LEU A 394 -12.84 29.00 -22.20
C LEU A 394 -13.32 30.44 -21.89
N ASN A 395 -14.23 30.96 -22.69
CA ASN A 395 -14.93 32.21 -22.42
C ASN A 395 -16.18 32.02 -21.55
N GLY A 396 -16.82 33.11 -21.13
CA GLY A 396 -18.00 33.07 -20.25
C GLY A 396 -19.17 32.22 -20.78
N SER A 397 -19.44 32.26 -22.09
CA SER A 397 -20.50 31.50 -22.74
C SER A 397 -20.20 29.98 -22.70
N ARG A 398 -18.94 29.58 -22.97
CA ARG A 398 -18.50 28.18 -22.89
C ARG A 398 -18.57 27.65 -21.48
N ARG A 399 -18.11 28.42 -20.47
CA ARG A 399 -18.18 28.08 -19.04
C ARG A 399 -19.65 27.90 -18.60
N ALA A 400 -20.57 28.76 -19.04
CA ALA A 400 -22.00 28.60 -18.75
C ALA A 400 -22.61 27.34 -19.38
N ARG A 401 -22.20 26.98 -20.61
CA ARG A 401 -22.60 25.75 -21.27
C ARG A 401 -22.10 24.52 -20.55
N ILE A 402 -20.80 24.52 -20.16
CA ILE A 402 -20.15 23.41 -19.40
C ILE A 402 -20.86 23.23 -18.08
N ALA A 403 -21.12 24.31 -17.33
CA ALA A 403 -21.82 24.26 -16.04
C ALA A 403 -23.22 23.63 -16.18
N ARG A 404 -23.99 24.01 -17.18
CA ARG A 404 -25.30 23.39 -17.46
C ARG A 404 -25.21 21.92 -17.84
N GLY A 405 -24.19 21.54 -18.65
CA GLY A 405 -24.00 20.16 -19.11
C GLY A 405 -23.53 19.22 -17.98
N SER A 406 -22.79 19.73 -17.00
CA SER A 406 -22.29 18.98 -15.85
C SER A 406 -23.20 19.01 -14.61
N GLY A 407 -24.28 19.81 -14.65
CA GLY A 407 -25.13 20.01 -13.47
C GLY A 407 -24.43 20.79 -12.34
N THR A 408 -23.41 21.60 -12.66
CA THR A 408 -22.62 22.38 -11.71
C THR A 408 -22.81 23.88 -11.94
N THR A 409 -22.15 24.71 -11.13
CA THR A 409 -22.17 26.17 -11.26
C THR A 409 -20.97 26.68 -12.08
N VAL A 410 -21.11 27.88 -12.67
CA VAL A 410 -19.99 28.56 -13.36
C VAL A 410 -18.82 28.81 -12.41
N THR A 411 -19.10 29.01 -11.13
CA THR A 411 -18.08 29.20 -10.08
C THR A 411 -17.24 27.94 -9.91
N GLU A 412 -17.85 26.74 -9.85
CA GLU A 412 -17.14 25.46 -9.75
C GLU A 412 -16.29 25.19 -10.99
N VAL A 413 -16.80 25.51 -12.20
CA VAL A 413 -15.99 25.41 -13.43
C VAL A 413 -14.77 26.34 -13.36
N ASN A 414 -14.92 27.58 -12.88
CA ASN A 414 -13.82 28.51 -12.73
C ASN A 414 -12.77 28.03 -11.72
N GLN A 415 -13.24 27.51 -10.58
CA GLN A 415 -12.34 26.98 -9.55
C GLN A 415 -11.54 25.77 -10.05
N LEU A 416 -12.17 24.87 -10.81
CA LEU A 416 -11.48 23.74 -11.41
C LEU A 416 -10.37 24.20 -12.36
N VAL A 417 -10.69 25.13 -13.28
CA VAL A 417 -9.72 25.65 -14.24
C VAL A 417 -8.56 26.34 -13.54
N GLN A 418 -8.82 27.20 -12.54
CA GLN A 418 -7.77 27.88 -11.79
C GLN A 418 -6.86 26.89 -11.04
N ARG A 419 -7.44 25.88 -10.36
CA ARG A 419 -6.66 24.85 -9.64
C ARG A 419 -5.81 24.04 -10.62
N PHE A 420 -6.35 23.71 -11.78
CA PHE A 420 -5.64 22.96 -12.82
C PHE A 420 -4.46 23.78 -13.38
N GLU A 421 -4.65 25.07 -13.70
CA GLU A 421 -3.59 25.94 -14.20
C GLU A 421 -2.47 26.13 -13.16
N ALA A 422 -2.82 26.34 -11.89
CA ALA A 422 -1.84 26.45 -10.80
C ALA A 422 -1.03 25.16 -10.62
N ALA A 423 -1.70 24.00 -10.68
CA ALA A 423 -1.03 22.70 -10.58
C ALA A 423 -0.09 22.46 -11.78
N ARG A 424 -0.53 22.78 -12.99
CA ARG A 424 0.28 22.66 -14.22
C ARG A 424 1.53 23.52 -14.16
N GLU A 425 1.40 24.76 -13.69
CA GLU A 425 2.52 25.69 -13.54
C GLU A 425 3.53 25.20 -12.49
N MET A 426 3.04 24.72 -11.33
CA MET A 426 3.88 24.15 -10.28
C MET A 426 4.67 22.94 -10.77
N MET A 427 4.02 22.01 -11.49
CA MET A 427 4.67 20.83 -12.06
C MET A 427 5.73 21.22 -13.11
N GLY A 428 5.43 22.19 -13.96
CA GLY A 428 6.38 22.71 -14.95
C GLY A 428 7.62 23.34 -14.30
N GLN A 429 7.47 24.09 -13.20
CA GLN A 429 8.58 24.65 -12.44
C GLN A 429 9.44 23.55 -11.79
N MET A 430 8.82 22.52 -11.20
CA MET A 430 9.54 21.37 -10.63
C MET A 430 10.34 20.62 -11.70
N GLY A 431 9.80 20.45 -12.91
CA GLY A 431 10.50 19.82 -14.04
C GLY A 431 11.74 20.61 -14.48
N GLN A 432 11.71 21.94 -14.44
CA GLN A 432 12.84 22.80 -14.81
C GLN A 432 13.93 22.86 -13.74
N MET A 433 13.58 22.72 -12.45
CA MET A 433 14.55 22.74 -11.34
C MET A 433 15.39 21.45 -11.21
N GLY A 434 15.13 20.41 -12.01
CA GLY A 434 15.91 19.15 -11.97
C GLY A 434 15.83 18.41 -10.64
N GLY A 435 14.84 18.75 -9.81
CA GLY A 435 14.70 18.23 -8.45
C GLY A 435 13.70 17.07 -8.43
N GLY A 436 14.17 15.91 -7.97
CA GLY A 436 13.28 14.83 -7.58
C GLY A 436 12.33 15.30 -6.47
N VAL A 437 11.09 14.82 -6.49
CA VAL A 437 10.07 15.10 -5.47
C VAL A 437 10.63 14.71 -4.09
N PRO A 438 10.65 15.63 -3.09
CA PRO A 438 11.04 15.25 -1.74
C PRO A 438 10.00 14.26 -1.19
N GLY A 439 10.39 12.99 -1.04
CA GLY A 439 9.52 11.93 -0.52
C GLY A 439 9.28 10.72 -1.42
N MET A 440 9.55 10.81 -2.72
CA MET A 440 9.56 9.63 -3.59
C MET A 440 11.01 9.19 -3.82
N GLY A 441 11.48 8.21 -3.05
CA GLY A 441 12.76 7.57 -3.23
C GLY A 441 12.90 7.05 -4.66
N ALA A 442 14.04 7.35 -5.28
CA ALA A 442 14.37 6.88 -6.62
C ALA A 442 14.23 5.34 -6.69
N LEU A 443 13.25 4.87 -7.45
CA LEU A 443 13.12 3.46 -7.79
C LEU A 443 14.42 2.99 -8.48
N PRO A 444 15.04 1.87 -8.07
CA PRO A 444 16.21 1.32 -8.76
C PRO A 444 15.76 0.64 -10.05
N GLY A 445 15.46 1.42 -11.05
CA GLY A 445 15.11 0.96 -12.39
C GLY A 445 16.36 0.73 -13.25
N ARG A 446 16.40 -0.36 -13.93
CA ARG A 446 17.41 -0.99 -14.77
C ARG A 446 18.03 -0.15 -15.93
N GLY A 447 18.07 1.20 -15.86
CA GLY A 447 18.54 2.09 -16.93
C GLY A 447 19.77 2.97 -16.61
N GLY A 448 20.26 3.00 -15.35
CA GLY A 448 21.24 4.00 -14.92
C GLY A 448 22.67 3.88 -15.45
N LYS A 449 23.11 2.72 -15.89
CA LYS A 449 24.53 2.51 -16.32
C LYS A 449 24.85 3.04 -17.72
N ALA A 450 23.88 3.17 -18.62
CA ALA A 450 24.11 3.67 -19.98
C ALA A 450 24.16 5.22 -20.04
N LYS A 451 23.30 5.91 -19.28
CA LYS A 451 23.28 7.41 -19.22
C LYS A 451 24.51 7.97 -18.48
N GLN A 452 24.98 7.32 -17.42
CA GLN A 452 26.20 7.77 -16.71
C GLN A 452 27.45 7.64 -17.60
N LYS A 453 27.59 6.59 -18.40
CA LYS A 453 28.70 6.45 -19.37
C LYS A 453 28.63 7.47 -20.51
N ALA A 454 27.44 7.86 -20.97
CA ALA A 454 27.26 8.88 -22.00
C ALA A 454 27.59 10.29 -21.49
N ASN A 455 27.16 10.64 -20.26
CA ASN A 455 27.48 11.92 -19.64
C ASN A 455 28.96 12.03 -19.23
N ALA A 456 29.58 10.97 -18.76
CA ALA A 456 31.02 10.93 -18.51
C ALA A 456 31.83 11.10 -19.79
N ARG A 457 31.42 10.50 -20.90
CA ARG A 457 32.07 10.70 -22.22
C ARG A 457 31.89 12.12 -22.77
N LYS A 458 30.71 12.74 -22.61
CA LYS A 458 30.49 14.15 -22.98
C LYS A 458 31.31 15.12 -22.11
N ALA A 459 31.38 14.90 -20.79
CA ALA A 459 32.20 15.71 -19.88
C ALA A 459 33.69 15.57 -20.18
N GLN A 460 34.17 14.37 -20.55
CA GLN A 460 35.56 14.12 -20.94
C GLN A 460 35.90 14.74 -22.30
N ALA A 461 34.96 14.70 -23.26
CA ALA A 461 35.12 15.37 -24.57
C ALA A 461 35.11 16.90 -24.45
N GLN A 462 34.29 17.46 -23.53
CA GLN A 462 34.30 18.90 -23.25
C GLN A 462 35.58 19.35 -22.54
N ARG A 463 36.12 18.60 -21.59
CA ARG A 463 37.41 18.84 -20.95
C ARG A 463 38.60 18.75 -21.95
N ALA A 464 38.52 17.85 -22.92
CA ALA A 464 39.51 17.75 -23.97
C ALA A 464 39.46 18.92 -24.98
N ARG A 465 38.25 19.47 -25.26
CA ARG A 465 38.09 20.69 -26.09
C ARG A 465 38.57 21.95 -25.40
N VAL A 466 38.36 22.11 -24.07
CA VAL A 466 38.82 23.24 -23.27
C VAL A 466 40.35 23.24 -23.18
N LYS A 467 41.01 22.03 -23.03
CA LYS A 467 42.46 21.94 -23.03
C LYS A 467 43.11 22.30 -24.40
N LYS A 468 42.42 22.11 -25.53
CA LYS A 468 42.92 22.48 -26.87
C LYS A 468 42.79 24.00 -27.16
N LYS A 469 41.89 24.76 -26.46
CA LYS A 469 41.71 26.20 -26.71
C LYS A 469 42.62 27.11 -25.87
N ALA A 470 43.35 26.57 -24.90
CA ALA A 470 44.16 27.35 -23.94
C ALA A 470 45.65 27.45 -24.28
N ARG A 471 46.08 27.02 -25.46
CA ARG A 471 47.50 27.16 -25.87
C ARG A 471 47.69 28.42 -26.72
N SER A 472 48.48 29.39 -26.19
CA SER A 472 48.84 30.60 -26.91
C SER A 472 49.59 30.28 -28.22
N GLY A 473 49.30 31.02 -29.31
CA GLY A 473 50.00 30.92 -30.57
C GLY A 473 51.41 31.52 -30.56
N ASN A 474 51.80 32.21 -29.48
CA ASN A 474 53.11 32.81 -29.33
C ASN A 474 54.09 31.84 -28.66
N PRO A 475 55.24 31.52 -29.28
CA PRO A 475 56.21 30.54 -28.77
C PRO A 475 56.80 30.90 -27.40
N ALA A 476 57.02 32.21 -27.14
CA ALA A 476 57.54 32.69 -25.85
C ALA A 476 56.53 32.51 -24.69
N LYS A 477 55.24 32.83 -24.91
CA LYS A 477 54.17 32.60 -23.93
C LYS A 477 53.90 31.13 -23.71
N ARG A 478 54.15 30.25 -24.68
CA ARG A 478 53.97 28.82 -24.56
C ARG A 478 55.00 28.21 -23.61
N ARG A 479 56.26 28.62 -23.70
CA ARG A 479 57.34 28.20 -22.79
C ARG A 479 57.05 28.63 -21.35
N GLN A 480 56.55 29.84 -21.18
CA GLN A 480 56.23 30.38 -19.86
C GLN A 480 55.05 29.60 -19.21
N GLN A 481 54.01 29.25 -19.99
CA GLN A 481 52.89 28.42 -19.54
C GLN A 481 53.27 26.96 -19.22
N GLU A 482 54.27 26.44 -19.90
CA GLU A 482 54.82 25.09 -19.63
C GLU A 482 55.66 25.09 -18.34
N LEU A 483 56.43 26.16 -18.08
CA LEU A 483 57.19 26.34 -16.84
C LEU A 483 56.27 26.53 -15.62
N GLU A 484 55.22 27.35 -15.73
CA GLU A 484 54.23 27.56 -14.66
C GLU A 484 53.43 26.28 -14.38
N ALA A 485 53.20 25.42 -15.38
CA ALA A 485 52.49 24.16 -15.18
C ALA A 485 53.33 23.11 -14.42
N MET A 486 54.65 23.26 -14.35
CA MET A 486 55.56 22.38 -13.61
C MET A 486 55.74 22.77 -12.13
N LEU A 487 55.24 23.94 -11.70
CA LEU A 487 55.31 24.38 -10.31
C LEU A 487 54.19 23.76 -9.45
N PRO A 488 54.43 23.45 -8.18
CA PRO A 488 53.39 22.96 -7.28
C PRO A 488 52.25 23.98 -7.09
N PRO A 489 51.03 23.52 -6.77
CA PRO A 489 49.82 24.40 -6.74
C PRO A 489 49.90 25.61 -5.80
N SER A 490 50.81 25.61 -4.85
CA SER A 490 51.04 26.72 -3.87
C SER A 490 51.89 27.88 -4.43
N GLU A 491 52.55 27.75 -5.56
CA GLU A 491 53.49 28.72 -6.13
C GLU A 491 53.06 29.28 -7.51
N ARG A 492 51.81 29.06 -7.93
CA ARG A 492 51.28 29.59 -9.19
C ARG A 492 50.73 30.98 -9.02
N SER A 493 51.24 31.92 -9.80
CA SER A 493 50.75 33.31 -9.79
C SER A 493 49.30 33.39 -10.23
N ALA A 494 48.50 34.21 -9.54
CA ALA A 494 47.09 34.47 -9.90
C ALA A 494 47.01 35.22 -11.25
N PRO A 495 46.04 34.91 -12.13
CA PRO A 495 45.91 35.61 -13.41
C PRO A 495 45.56 37.09 -13.20
N GLN A 496 46.40 37.99 -13.70
CA GLN A 496 46.09 39.43 -13.79
C GLN A 496 44.95 39.62 -14.80
N GLY A 497 43.78 40.00 -14.30
CA GLY A 497 42.64 40.45 -15.10
C GLY A 497 42.89 41.84 -15.67
N SER A 498 42.61 42.05 -16.95
CA SER A 498 42.61 43.33 -17.64
C SER A 498 41.55 44.24 -17.06
N SER A 499 42.00 45.43 -16.66
CA SER A 499 41.17 46.53 -16.18
C SER A 499 40.33 47.16 -17.30
N PHE A 500 39.02 47.20 -17.14
CA PHE A 500 38.17 48.33 -17.59
C PHE A 500 36.96 48.43 -16.62
N GLY A 501 36.98 49.51 -15.83
CA GLY A 501 35.91 50.38 -15.41
C GLY A 501 34.80 49.84 -14.51
N ALA A 502 34.83 50.14 -13.24
CA ALA A 502 33.96 50.90 -12.36
C ALA A 502 34.06 50.37 -10.91
N PRO A 503 33.94 51.20 -9.88
CA PRO A 503 34.19 50.83 -8.50
C PRO A 503 32.99 50.03 -7.95
N THR A 504 33.27 48.83 -7.48
CA THR A 504 32.29 48.02 -6.72
C THR A 504 32.46 48.34 -5.24
N GLU A 505 31.39 48.84 -4.63
CA GLU A 505 31.23 48.99 -3.19
C GLU A 505 31.49 47.67 -2.45
N ALA A 506 32.08 47.78 -1.27
CA ALA A 506 32.32 46.69 -0.37
C ALA A 506 30.98 46.09 0.12
N PRO A 507 30.86 44.75 0.32
CA PRO A 507 29.65 44.17 0.84
C PRO A 507 29.38 44.64 2.27
N ALA A 508 28.14 45.09 2.52
CA ALA A 508 27.65 45.53 3.80
C ALA A 508 27.83 44.44 4.87
N PRO A 509 28.15 44.80 6.12
CA PRO A 509 28.25 43.84 7.22
C PRO A 509 26.91 43.16 7.47
N ARG A 510 26.94 41.88 7.82
CA ARG A 510 25.73 41.11 8.16
C ARG A 510 25.07 41.71 9.39
N PRO A 511 23.73 41.89 9.41
CA PRO A 511 23.02 42.44 10.55
C PRO A 511 23.23 41.55 11.79
N THR A 512 23.53 42.17 12.92
CA THR A 512 23.64 41.56 14.23
C THR A 512 22.28 41.61 14.95
N ILE A 513 22.14 40.88 16.05
CA ILE A 513 20.91 40.84 16.87
C ILE A 513 20.50 42.25 17.35
N ASP A 514 21.45 43.18 17.43
CA ASP A 514 21.21 44.55 17.86
C ASP A 514 20.49 45.42 16.79
N ASP A 515 20.45 44.98 15.55
CA ASP A 515 19.80 45.70 14.44
C ASP A 515 18.32 45.31 14.24
N LEU A 516 17.77 44.45 15.09
CA LEU A 516 16.36 44.02 15.02
C LEU A 516 15.43 45.03 15.74
N PRO A 517 14.19 45.22 15.26
CA PRO A 517 13.16 46.01 15.93
C PRO A 517 12.85 45.48 17.34
N ASP A 518 12.52 46.38 18.26
CA ASP A 518 12.35 46.11 19.69
C ASP A 518 11.23 45.06 20.00
N ASP A 519 10.24 44.96 19.16
CA ASP A 519 9.18 43.97 19.21
C ASP A 519 9.69 42.53 18.92
N VAL A 520 10.67 42.38 18.03
CA VAL A 520 11.30 41.10 17.73
C VAL A 520 12.31 40.68 18.80
N LYS A 521 13.02 41.64 19.41
CA LYS A 521 13.92 41.39 20.55
C LYS A 521 13.16 40.88 21.77
N ARG A 522 11.95 41.41 22.01
CA ARG A 522 11.10 40.95 23.12
C ARG A 522 10.55 39.52 22.93
N MET A 523 10.32 39.07 21.69
CA MET A 523 9.87 37.69 21.40
C MET A 523 11.01 36.68 21.57
N LEU A 524 12.26 37.05 21.30
CA LEU A 524 13.43 36.17 21.45
C LEU A 524 13.95 36.05 22.88
N GLY A 525 13.58 36.97 23.78
CA GLY A 525 13.95 36.98 25.20
C GLY A 525 12.98 36.21 26.11
N GLN A 526 11.92 35.56 25.55
CA GLN A 526 10.95 34.72 26.28
C GLN A 526 11.00 33.24 25.87
N LEU A 527 12.01 32.82 25.15
CA LEU A 527 12.37 31.41 24.86
C LEU A 527 13.72 31.15 25.53
#